data_176260af34537bd8e8ba23fee3858834
#
_entry.id   176260af34537bd8e8ba23fee3858834
#
_cell.length_a   1.000
_cell.length_b   1.000
_cell.length_c   1.000
_cell.angle_alpha   90.00
_cell.angle_beta   90.00
_cell.angle_gamma   90.00
#
_symmetry.space_group_name_H-M   'P 1'
#
loop_
_entity.id
_entity.type
_entity.pdbx_description
1 polymer ?
#
loop_
_entity_poly.entity_id
_entity_poly.type
_entity_poly.pdbx_seq_one_letter_code
_entity_poly.pdbx_strand_id
1 'polypeptide(L)'
;GNWSTKEYLPMGMLENLETGSNLFWQIEHNGSWHWEISDIANELYLQISGPTYQENAFSHILKPGEKFDGVPCAVAIVNGDFQRAVQEMTRYRRIIRRKNADNQKLPVIFNDYMNCLSGDPTTEKLLPLIDKAAEIGCEYFCIDCGWYDDGPWWDGVGEWLPAKGRFPNGIQEPIAYIRSKGMIPGLWLEIEVMGIHCPMVDKVDKSWFFQRNGQPVIDHSRYQLDFRNPQVRAYASSVVKRLIEEYGVGYIKMDYNINAGVGTQLHSDTAGEGLLEHTRAYLAWLDDVFARFCVGK
;
A
#
# COMPACT_ATOMS: atom_id res chain seq x y z
N GLY A 1 -7.52 -12.63 -1.86
CA GLY A 1 -7.78 -11.36 -1.18
C GLY A 1 -6.87 -10.24 -1.65
N ASN A 2 -7.09 -9.06 -1.14
CA ASN A 2 -6.31 -7.86 -1.51
C ASN A 2 -5.00 -7.68 -0.71
N TRP A 3 -4.68 -8.60 0.18
CA TRP A 3 -3.42 -8.63 0.92
C TRP A 3 -2.54 -9.76 0.38
N SER A 4 -1.43 -9.41 -0.23
CA SER A 4 -0.50 -10.36 -0.84
C SER A 4 0.18 -11.28 0.17
N THR A 5 0.24 -10.90 1.44
CA THR A 5 0.95 -11.63 2.50
C THR A 5 0.07 -11.99 3.70
N LYS A 6 -1.23 -12.24 3.48
CA LYS A 6 -2.19 -12.43 4.58
C LYS A 6 -1.89 -13.68 5.44
N GLU A 7 -1.63 -14.81 4.83
CA GLU A 7 -1.41 -16.09 5.52
C GLU A 7 -0.07 -16.70 5.13
N TYR A 8 0.22 -16.67 3.85
CA TYR A 8 1.45 -17.17 3.26
C TYR A 8 2.18 -16.07 2.51
N LEU A 9 3.41 -16.33 2.11
CA LEU A 9 4.19 -15.40 1.28
C LEU A 9 3.94 -15.69 -0.21
N PRO A 10 3.96 -14.65 -1.08
CA PRO A 10 3.90 -14.82 -2.53
C PRO A 10 5.24 -15.34 -3.09
N MET A 11 5.85 -16.27 -2.39
CA MET A 11 7.17 -16.82 -2.71
C MET A 11 7.37 -18.13 -1.98
N GLY A 12 8.30 -18.94 -2.49
CA GLY A 12 8.68 -20.19 -1.87
C GLY A 12 9.98 -20.73 -2.43
N MET A 13 10.44 -21.83 -1.85
CA MET A 13 11.66 -22.51 -2.27
C MET A 13 11.49 -24.02 -2.12
N LEU A 14 12.03 -24.75 -3.09
CA LEU A 14 12.25 -26.19 -3.04
C LEU A 14 13.76 -26.46 -3.02
N GLU A 15 14.21 -27.22 -2.06
CA GLU A 15 15.58 -27.67 -1.96
C GLU A 15 15.70 -29.14 -2.39
N ASN A 16 16.59 -29.43 -3.34
CA ASN A 16 16.97 -30.79 -3.68
C ASN A 16 18.16 -31.19 -2.82
N LEU A 17 17.91 -32.02 -1.82
CA LEU A 17 18.95 -32.46 -0.86
C LEU A 17 20.05 -33.37 -1.49
N GLU A 18 19.75 -34.00 -2.61
CA GLU A 18 20.72 -34.89 -3.29
C GLU A 18 21.71 -34.07 -4.14
N THR A 19 21.23 -33.05 -4.83
CA THR A 19 22.06 -32.26 -5.76
C THR A 19 22.55 -30.95 -5.15
N GLY A 20 21.98 -30.49 -4.03
CA GLY A 20 22.26 -29.20 -3.44
C GLY A 20 21.76 -28.02 -4.29
N SER A 21 20.80 -28.27 -5.18
CA SER A 21 20.18 -27.22 -5.99
C SER A 21 18.85 -26.76 -5.36
N ASN A 22 18.59 -25.47 -5.45
CA ASN A 22 17.37 -24.84 -4.93
C ASN A 22 16.61 -24.20 -6.07
N LEU A 23 15.31 -24.48 -6.16
CA LEU A 23 14.37 -23.76 -7.00
C LEU A 23 13.66 -22.73 -6.12
N PHE A 24 13.84 -21.46 -6.42
CA PHE A 24 13.21 -20.34 -5.73
C PHE A 24 12.24 -19.64 -6.67
N TRP A 25 11.06 -19.20 -6.16
CA TRP A 25 10.11 -18.40 -6.92
C TRP A 25 9.55 -17.25 -6.08
N GLN A 26 9.12 -16.19 -6.77
CA GLN A 26 8.26 -15.16 -6.21
C GLN A 26 7.21 -14.69 -7.22
N ILE A 27 6.03 -14.33 -6.74
CA ILE A 27 4.95 -13.73 -7.51
C ILE A 27 5.00 -12.24 -7.27
N GLU A 28 5.14 -11.45 -8.35
CA GLU A 28 5.40 -10.01 -8.29
C GLU A 28 4.09 -9.22 -8.37
N HIS A 29 3.26 -9.38 -7.34
CA HIS A 29 1.95 -8.77 -7.25
C HIS A 29 1.60 -8.45 -5.80
N ASN A 30 0.97 -7.31 -5.57
CA ASN A 30 0.54 -6.86 -4.26
C ASN A 30 -0.94 -7.18 -3.94
N GLY A 31 -1.62 -7.91 -4.81
CA GLY A 31 -2.98 -8.41 -4.63
C GLY A 31 -3.03 -9.94 -4.56
N SER A 32 -4.08 -10.50 -5.13
CA SER A 32 -4.32 -11.95 -5.11
C SER A 32 -3.35 -12.73 -5.98
N TRP A 33 -2.92 -13.86 -5.49
CA TRP A 33 -2.01 -14.79 -6.15
C TRP A 33 -2.29 -16.22 -5.67
N HIS A 34 -1.72 -17.20 -6.37
CA HIS A 34 -1.75 -18.60 -5.96
C HIS A 34 -0.45 -19.30 -6.33
N TRP A 35 0.06 -20.12 -5.45
CA TRP A 35 1.03 -21.17 -5.78
C TRP A 35 0.69 -22.45 -5.01
N GLU A 36 0.99 -23.55 -5.62
CA GLU A 36 0.80 -24.87 -5.00
C GLU A 36 1.86 -25.88 -5.45
N ILE A 37 2.14 -26.82 -4.59
CA ILE A 37 2.91 -28.02 -4.88
C ILE A 37 1.95 -29.19 -4.68
N SER A 38 1.76 -29.99 -5.72
CA SER A 38 0.88 -31.15 -5.69
C SER A 38 1.40 -32.25 -6.60
N ASP A 39 0.64 -33.32 -6.75
CA ASP A 39 1.01 -34.46 -7.58
C ASP A 39 -0.05 -34.80 -8.62
N ILE A 40 0.40 -35.27 -9.76
CA ILE A 40 -0.43 -35.87 -10.82
C ILE A 40 0.22 -37.18 -11.21
N ALA A 41 -0.48 -38.31 -10.99
CA ALA A 41 -0.05 -39.64 -11.45
C ALA A 41 1.42 -39.98 -11.09
N ASN A 42 1.81 -39.74 -9.86
CA ASN A 42 3.17 -39.95 -9.29
C ASN A 42 4.25 -38.94 -9.70
N GLU A 43 3.87 -37.86 -10.36
CA GLU A 43 4.80 -36.75 -10.66
C GLU A 43 4.40 -35.52 -9.83
N LEU A 44 5.42 -34.83 -9.25
CA LEU A 44 5.20 -33.57 -8.54
C LEU A 44 5.18 -32.42 -9.53
N TYR A 45 4.32 -31.45 -9.28
CA TYR A 45 4.35 -30.18 -9.99
C TYR A 45 4.34 -28.99 -9.04
N LEU A 46 4.89 -27.89 -9.52
CA LEU A 46 4.79 -26.57 -8.91
C LEU A 46 3.97 -25.68 -9.86
N GLN A 47 2.84 -25.18 -9.39
CA GLN A 47 2.10 -24.11 -10.05
C GLN A 47 2.43 -22.76 -9.39
N ILE A 48 2.66 -21.72 -10.21
CA ILE A 48 2.89 -20.35 -9.78
C ILE A 48 2.01 -19.46 -10.65
N SER A 49 1.10 -18.69 -10.04
CA SER A 49 0.13 -17.89 -10.79
C SER A 49 -0.29 -16.61 -10.06
N GLY A 50 -0.87 -15.67 -10.80
CA GLY A 50 -1.73 -14.62 -10.26
C GLY A 50 -3.03 -15.20 -9.70
N PRO A 51 -4.10 -14.40 -9.60
CA PRO A 51 -5.38 -14.87 -9.07
C PRO A 51 -5.98 -16.01 -9.89
N THR A 52 -6.63 -16.95 -9.19
CA THR A 52 -7.34 -18.09 -9.78
C THR A 52 -8.84 -17.96 -9.58
N TYR A 53 -9.63 -18.75 -10.32
CA TYR A 53 -11.07 -18.77 -10.12
C TYR A 53 -11.46 -19.34 -8.75
N GLN A 54 -10.86 -20.45 -8.36
CA GLN A 54 -11.21 -21.16 -7.13
C GLN A 54 -10.83 -20.37 -5.87
N GLU A 55 -9.61 -19.83 -5.84
CA GLU A 55 -9.08 -19.20 -4.64
C GLU A 55 -9.42 -17.71 -4.56
N ASN A 56 -9.62 -17.06 -5.70
CA ASN A 56 -9.69 -15.60 -5.77
C ASN A 56 -10.92 -15.07 -6.49
N ALA A 57 -11.86 -15.93 -6.90
CA ALA A 57 -13.04 -15.57 -7.70
C ALA A 57 -12.65 -14.75 -8.96
N PHE A 58 -11.57 -15.18 -9.63
CA PHE A 58 -11.03 -14.52 -10.82
C PHE A 58 -11.37 -15.31 -12.08
N SER A 59 -11.95 -14.64 -13.05
CA SER A 59 -11.97 -15.07 -14.45
C SER A 59 -11.94 -13.86 -15.35
N HIS A 60 -11.46 -14.04 -16.56
CA HIS A 60 -11.42 -13.00 -17.60
C HIS A 60 -11.87 -13.60 -18.91
N ILE A 61 -12.76 -12.91 -19.61
CA ILE A 61 -13.25 -13.32 -20.93
C ILE A 61 -12.35 -12.71 -21.99
N LEU A 62 -11.52 -13.55 -22.60
CA LEU A 62 -10.61 -13.14 -23.66
C LEU A 62 -11.31 -13.28 -25.03
N LYS A 63 -11.57 -12.17 -25.70
CA LYS A 63 -12.17 -12.15 -27.03
C LYS A 63 -11.12 -12.41 -28.13
N PRO A 64 -11.52 -12.84 -29.33
CA PRO A 64 -10.59 -13.03 -30.44
C PRO A 64 -9.74 -11.78 -30.72
N GLY A 65 -8.41 -11.95 -30.71
CA GLY A 65 -7.45 -10.87 -30.95
C GLY A 65 -7.06 -10.06 -29.71
N GLU A 66 -7.72 -10.26 -28.56
CA GLU A 66 -7.33 -9.65 -27.29
C GLU A 66 -6.14 -10.38 -26.66
N LYS A 67 -5.40 -9.66 -25.82
CA LYS A 67 -4.29 -10.17 -25.02
C LYS A 67 -4.57 -9.89 -23.56
N PHE A 68 -4.20 -10.82 -22.70
CA PHE A 68 -4.23 -10.65 -21.27
C PHE A 68 -2.80 -10.83 -20.73
N ASP A 69 -2.30 -9.80 -20.06
CA ASP A 69 -1.01 -9.87 -19.37
C ASP A 69 -1.23 -10.42 -17.96
N GLY A 70 -0.67 -11.59 -17.69
CA GLY A 70 -0.72 -12.23 -16.38
C GLY A 70 0.07 -11.45 -15.32
N VAL A 71 0.05 -11.96 -14.09
CA VAL A 71 0.89 -11.45 -13.01
C VAL A 71 2.33 -11.93 -13.22
N PRO A 72 3.33 -11.03 -13.17
CA PRO A 72 4.73 -11.43 -13.31
C PRO A 72 5.18 -12.36 -12.19
N CYS A 73 6.00 -13.35 -12.55
CA CYS A 73 6.64 -14.24 -11.60
C CYS A 73 8.14 -14.31 -11.91
N ALA A 74 8.97 -14.30 -10.88
CA ALA A 74 10.40 -14.56 -11.00
C ALA A 74 10.72 -15.96 -10.48
N VAL A 75 11.58 -16.66 -11.20
CA VAL A 75 12.06 -18.01 -10.85
C VAL A 75 13.58 -18.03 -10.94
N ALA A 76 14.24 -18.65 -9.97
CA ALA A 76 15.68 -18.84 -9.98
C ALA A 76 16.07 -20.25 -9.56
N ILE A 77 17.10 -20.81 -10.21
CA ILE A 77 17.77 -22.04 -9.78
C ILE A 77 19.15 -21.67 -9.26
N VAL A 78 19.43 -22.07 -8.02
CA VAL A 78 20.64 -21.69 -7.30
C VAL A 78 21.30 -22.92 -6.70
N ASN A 79 22.58 -23.13 -6.97
CA ASN A 79 23.36 -24.16 -6.27
C ASN A 79 23.88 -23.59 -4.95
N GLY A 80 23.70 -24.35 -3.87
CA GLY A 80 24.07 -23.97 -2.52
C GLY A 80 22.95 -24.21 -1.52
N ASP A 81 23.01 -23.53 -0.40
CA ASP A 81 22.03 -23.62 0.68
C ASP A 81 20.93 -22.55 0.58
N PHE A 82 20.03 -22.56 1.54
CA PHE A 82 18.97 -21.57 1.70
C PHE A 82 19.53 -20.13 1.71
N GLN A 83 20.65 -19.90 2.41
CA GLN A 83 21.22 -18.55 2.48
C GLN A 83 21.66 -18.04 1.11
N ARG A 84 22.22 -18.92 0.29
CA ARG A 84 22.63 -18.58 -1.08
C ARG A 84 21.42 -18.23 -1.94
N ALA A 85 20.32 -18.99 -1.86
CA ALA A 85 19.08 -18.69 -2.56
C ALA A 85 18.49 -17.33 -2.16
N VAL A 86 18.44 -17.02 -0.86
CA VAL A 86 17.97 -15.72 -0.34
C VAL A 86 18.88 -14.57 -0.81
N GLN A 87 20.21 -14.77 -0.86
CA GLN A 87 21.14 -13.76 -1.38
C GLN A 87 20.88 -13.43 -2.85
N GLU A 88 20.67 -14.44 -3.70
CA GLU A 88 20.37 -14.23 -5.12
C GLU A 88 19.03 -13.51 -5.32
N MET A 89 18.00 -13.88 -4.57
CA MET A 89 16.72 -13.19 -4.60
C MET A 89 16.86 -11.73 -4.14
N THR A 90 17.65 -11.48 -3.10
CA THR A 90 17.94 -10.13 -2.62
C THR A 90 18.67 -9.30 -3.68
N ARG A 91 19.63 -9.91 -4.37
CA ARG A 91 20.35 -9.27 -5.49
C ARG A 91 19.39 -8.90 -6.63
N TYR A 92 18.51 -9.81 -7.01
CA TYR A 92 17.47 -9.57 -8.01
C TYR A 92 16.57 -8.40 -7.61
N ARG A 93 16.01 -8.41 -6.38
CA ARG A 93 15.14 -7.35 -5.87
C ARG A 93 15.81 -5.98 -5.85
N ARG A 94 17.11 -5.91 -5.57
CA ARG A 94 17.88 -4.67 -5.63
C ARG A 94 18.02 -4.11 -7.05
N ILE A 95 17.98 -4.97 -8.06
CA ILE A 95 18.04 -4.55 -9.47
C ILE A 95 16.71 -4.01 -9.95
N ILE A 96 15.59 -4.71 -9.64
CA ILE A 96 14.27 -4.37 -10.16
C ILE A 96 13.57 -3.23 -9.40
N ARG A 97 13.95 -2.98 -8.14
CA ARG A 97 13.34 -1.90 -7.34
C ARG A 97 13.60 -0.53 -7.95
N ARG A 98 12.63 0.39 -7.78
CA ARG A 98 12.81 1.79 -8.14
C ARG A 98 14.01 2.38 -7.39
N LYS A 99 14.86 3.09 -8.11
CA LYS A 99 16.00 3.82 -7.52
C LYS A 99 15.51 5.14 -6.95
N ASN A 100 15.86 5.44 -5.71
CA ASN A 100 15.69 6.75 -5.08
C ASN A 100 16.80 7.01 -4.06
N ALA A 101 16.89 8.25 -3.57
CA ALA A 101 17.93 8.66 -2.63
C ALA A 101 17.82 7.94 -1.28
N ASP A 102 16.60 7.68 -0.79
CA ASP A 102 16.38 7.04 0.51
C ASP A 102 16.84 5.58 0.53
N ASN A 103 16.80 4.88 -0.62
CA ASN A 103 17.37 3.54 -0.76
C ASN A 103 18.90 3.49 -0.56
N GLN A 104 19.57 4.63 -0.67
CA GLN A 104 21.02 4.75 -0.47
C GLN A 104 21.34 5.31 0.91
N LYS A 105 20.60 6.32 1.37
CA LYS A 105 20.83 7.02 2.64
C LYS A 105 20.31 6.22 3.84
N LEU A 106 19.22 5.45 3.66
CA LEU A 106 18.53 4.70 4.71
C LEU A 106 18.23 5.57 5.95
N PRO A 107 17.49 6.68 5.79
CA PRO A 107 17.31 7.65 6.85
C PRO A 107 16.54 7.07 8.04
N VAL A 108 16.81 7.60 9.24
CA VAL A 108 16.10 7.24 10.46
C VAL A 108 14.81 8.05 10.55
N ILE A 109 13.68 7.36 10.64
CA ILE A 109 12.34 7.95 10.69
C ILE A 109 11.75 7.73 12.08
N PHE A 110 11.38 8.80 12.78
CA PHE A 110 10.52 8.72 13.96
C PHE A 110 9.05 8.69 13.52
N ASN A 111 8.25 7.79 14.10
CA ASN A 111 6.81 7.71 13.90
C ASN A 111 6.12 7.75 15.25
N ASP A 112 5.09 8.59 15.40
CA ASP A 112 4.46 8.90 16.68
C ASP A 112 3.31 7.95 17.07
N TYR A 113 3.07 6.86 16.33
CA TYR A 113 1.91 5.98 16.58
C TYR A 113 2.19 4.92 17.65
N MET A 114 2.97 3.87 17.29
CA MET A 114 3.17 2.70 18.15
C MET A 114 3.97 3.04 19.41
N ASN A 115 3.45 2.61 20.57
CA ASN A 115 4.05 2.86 21.89
C ASN A 115 4.28 4.36 22.17
N CYS A 116 3.53 5.23 21.50
CA CYS A 116 3.64 6.68 21.64
C CYS A 116 2.25 7.31 21.71
N LEU A 117 1.75 8.00 20.67
CA LEU A 117 0.46 8.73 20.72
C LEU A 117 -0.75 7.88 20.30
N SER A 118 -0.53 6.73 19.64
CA SER A 118 -1.58 5.78 19.24
C SER A 118 -2.77 6.41 18.51
N GLY A 119 -2.49 7.37 17.60
CA GLY A 119 -3.51 8.05 16.80
C GLY A 119 -4.15 9.27 17.48
N ASP A 120 -3.52 9.82 18.50
CA ASP A 120 -3.96 11.05 19.19
C ASP A 120 -2.90 12.18 19.13
N PRO A 121 -2.45 12.57 17.91
CA PRO A 121 -1.50 13.66 17.74
C PRO A 121 -2.18 15.01 17.97
N THR A 122 -1.57 15.84 18.82
CA THR A 122 -1.93 17.26 18.97
C THR A 122 -0.65 18.09 18.92
N THR A 123 -0.75 19.39 18.57
CA THR A 123 0.43 20.26 18.59
C THR A 123 1.19 20.16 19.92
N GLU A 124 0.47 20.23 21.06
CA GLU A 124 1.07 20.17 22.40
C GLU A 124 1.88 18.90 22.65
N LYS A 125 1.34 17.73 22.24
CA LYS A 125 1.99 16.43 22.42
C LYS A 125 3.17 16.22 21.46
N LEU A 126 3.07 16.78 20.25
CA LEU A 126 4.08 16.61 19.22
C LEU A 126 5.35 17.40 19.51
N LEU A 127 5.27 18.65 19.99
CA LEU A 127 6.44 19.50 20.16
C LEU A 127 7.56 18.85 21.01
N PRO A 128 7.30 18.27 22.20
CA PRO A 128 8.35 17.62 22.98
C PRO A 128 8.88 16.33 22.32
N LEU A 129 8.06 15.60 21.55
CA LEU A 129 8.51 14.42 20.81
C LEU A 129 9.43 14.81 19.64
N ILE A 130 9.12 15.90 18.95
CA ILE A 130 9.96 16.45 17.88
C ILE A 130 11.35 16.82 18.42
N ASP A 131 11.40 17.48 19.59
CA ASP A 131 12.68 17.79 20.24
C ASP A 131 13.50 16.55 20.52
N LYS A 132 12.88 15.51 21.09
CA LYS A 132 13.57 14.27 21.41
C LYS A 132 13.98 13.47 20.17
N ALA A 133 13.17 13.43 19.15
CA ALA A 133 13.52 12.80 17.87
C ALA A 133 14.74 13.48 17.24
N ALA A 134 14.80 14.81 17.25
CA ALA A 134 15.95 15.55 16.76
C ALA A 134 17.22 15.29 17.60
N GLU A 135 17.08 15.30 18.92
CA GLU A 135 18.20 15.05 19.86
C GLU A 135 18.88 13.69 19.63
N ILE A 136 18.08 12.64 19.32
CA ILE A 136 18.62 11.31 19.04
C ILE A 136 19.04 11.10 17.59
N GLY A 137 18.97 12.14 16.73
CA GLY A 137 19.47 12.11 15.38
C GLY A 137 18.52 11.54 14.33
N CYS A 138 17.21 11.55 14.58
CA CYS A 138 16.23 11.23 13.53
C CYS A 138 16.30 12.26 12.39
N GLU A 139 16.14 11.79 11.17
CA GLU A 139 16.18 12.61 9.96
C GLU A 139 14.78 12.96 9.45
N TYR A 140 13.78 12.14 9.81
CA TYR A 140 12.37 12.32 9.46
C TYR A 140 11.51 12.22 10.72
N PHE A 141 10.42 12.99 10.74
CA PHE A 141 9.38 12.86 11.76
C PHE A 141 8.03 12.69 11.08
N CYS A 142 7.39 11.54 11.25
CA CYS A 142 6.09 11.22 10.70
C CYS A 142 4.99 11.38 11.76
N ILE A 143 4.09 12.33 11.52
CA ILE A 143 2.82 12.40 12.25
C ILE A 143 1.90 11.36 11.65
N ASP A 144 1.57 10.33 12.43
CA ASP A 144 0.78 9.18 12.01
C ASP A 144 -0.73 9.48 11.98
N CYS A 145 -1.58 8.47 11.93
CA CYS A 145 -3.03 8.61 11.85
C CYS A 145 -3.63 9.51 12.97
N GLY A 146 -4.85 9.99 12.76
CA GLY A 146 -5.58 10.84 13.69
C GLY A 146 -5.43 12.34 13.46
N TRP A 147 -4.49 12.80 12.64
CA TRP A 147 -4.28 14.24 12.40
C TRP A 147 -5.45 14.92 11.67
N TYR A 148 -6.33 14.16 11.05
CA TYR A 148 -7.44 14.62 10.19
C TYR A 148 -8.81 14.54 10.86
N ASP A 149 -8.93 14.02 12.07
CA ASP A 149 -10.20 13.84 12.77
C ASP A 149 -10.02 14.09 14.27
N ASP A 150 -10.98 14.75 14.91
CA ASP A 150 -11.02 14.95 16.36
C ASP A 150 -11.53 13.71 17.11
N GLY A 151 -12.14 12.76 16.41
CA GLY A 151 -12.67 11.49 16.88
C GLY A 151 -11.74 10.30 16.63
N PRO A 152 -12.30 9.08 16.55
CA PRO A 152 -11.55 7.87 16.21
C PRO A 152 -10.93 7.98 14.81
N TRP A 153 -9.66 7.63 14.71
CA TRP A 153 -8.91 7.85 13.48
C TRP A 153 -9.38 7.00 12.29
N TRP A 154 -10.12 5.89 12.51
CA TRP A 154 -10.42 4.91 11.46
C TRP A 154 -11.72 5.15 10.69
N ASP A 155 -12.74 5.76 11.27
CA ASP A 155 -14.07 5.87 10.64
C ASP A 155 -14.37 7.25 10.01
N GLY A 156 -13.54 8.26 10.31
CA GLY A 156 -13.60 9.60 9.73
C GLY A 156 -12.61 9.85 8.57
N VAL A 157 -11.77 8.86 8.21
CA VAL A 157 -10.78 9.03 7.13
C VAL A 157 -11.41 9.40 5.80
N GLY A 158 -10.79 10.29 5.03
CA GLY A 158 -11.24 10.60 3.66
C GLY A 158 -11.10 12.06 3.25
N GLU A 159 -11.44 13.06 4.04
CA GLU A 159 -11.23 14.47 3.63
C GLU A 159 -9.75 14.88 3.68
N TRP A 160 -9.00 14.30 4.59
CA TRP A 160 -7.57 14.57 4.81
C TRP A 160 -7.29 16.06 5.06
N LEU A 161 -8.14 16.67 5.87
CA LEU A 161 -8.00 18.03 6.37
C LEU A 161 -7.61 18.00 7.84
N PRO A 162 -6.74 18.90 8.33
CA PRO A 162 -6.31 18.89 9.72
C PRO A 162 -7.47 19.11 10.69
N ALA A 163 -7.53 18.30 11.72
CA ALA A 163 -8.52 18.41 12.79
C ALA A 163 -8.27 19.70 13.61
N LYS A 164 -9.29 20.55 13.72
CA LYS A 164 -9.13 21.87 14.36
C LYS A 164 -8.92 21.77 15.86
N GLY A 165 -9.49 20.77 16.52
CA GLY A 165 -9.28 20.54 17.95
C GLY A 165 -7.84 20.10 18.27
N ARG A 166 -7.24 19.33 17.36
CA ARG A 166 -5.87 18.84 17.49
C ARG A 166 -4.82 19.89 17.12
N PHE A 167 -5.11 20.71 16.11
CA PHE A 167 -4.22 21.73 15.54
C PHE A 167 -4.92 23.07 15.44
N PRO A 168 -5.12 23.77 16.57
CA PRO A 168 -5.87 25.03 16.60
C PRO A 168 -5.24 26.15 15.75
N ASN A 169 -3.92 26.12 15.58
CA ASN A 169 -3.16 27.04 14.71
C ASN A 169 -2.84 26.44 13.32
N GLY A 170 -3.47 25.29 12.98
CA GLY A 170 -3.19 24.53 11.75
C GLY A 170 -2.04 23.55 11.91
N ILE A 171 -2.03 22.50 11.05
CA ILE A 171 -0.99 21.46 11.05
C ILE A 171 0.38 22.01 10.61
N GLN A 172 0.41 23.18 9.95
CA GLN A 172 1.63 23.85 9.56
C GLN A 172 2.52 24.22 10.75
N GLU A 173 1.93 24.42 11.95
CA GLU A 173 2.69 24.74 13.17
C GLU A 173 3.66 23.58 13.53
N PRO A 174 3.23 22.35 13.82
CA PRO A 174 4.16 21.26 14.09
C PRO A 174 5.03 20.90 12.86
N ILE A 175 4.52 21.01 11.64
CA ILE A 175 5.31 20.77 10.42
C ILE A 175 6.49 21.76 10.31
N ALA A 176 6.26 23.05 10.56
CA ALA A 176 7.32 24.06 10.58
C ALA A 176 8.31 23.81 11.73
N TYR A 177 7.82 23.34 12.88
CA TYR A 177 8.67 22.99 14.01
C TYR A 177 9.59 21.81 13.70
N ILE A 178 9.08 20.74 13.08
CA ILE A 178 9.90 19.60 12.61
C ILE A 178 11.04 20.12 11.72
N ARG A 179 10.75 20.99 10.75
CA ARG A 179 11.78 21.58 9.89
C ARG A 179 12.79 22.43 10.64
N SER A 180 12.35 23.20 11.63
CA SER A 180 13.24 24.06 12.44
C SER A 180 14.27 23.24 13.22
N LYS A 181 13.98 21.94 13.46
CA LYS A 181 14.87 20.98 14.09
C LYS A 181 15.77 20.21 13.07
N GLY A 182 15.70 20.56 11.79
CA GLY A 182 16.50 19.93 10.75
C GLY A 182 15.93 18.62 10.19
N MET A 183 14.75 18.21 10.62
CA MET A 183 14.09 16.98 10.15
C MET A 183 13.13 17.25 8.98
N ILE A 184 12.88 16.23 8.18
CA ILE A 184 11.87 16.24 7.11
C ILE A 184 10.52 15.82 7.72
N PRO A 185 9.46 16.66 7.58
CA PRO A 185 8.13 16.30 8.09
C PRO A 185 7.43 15.27 7.21
N GLY A 186 6.74 14.34 7.84
CA GLY A 186 5.91 13.33 7.20
C GLY A 186 4.50 13.28 7.73
N LEU A 187 3.56 12.81 6.90
CA LEU A 187 2.17 12.53 7.28
C LEU A 187 1.74 11.13 6.83
N TRP A 188 0.90 10.52 7.62
CA TRP A 188 0.24 9.26 7.33
C TRP A 188 -0.98 9.46 6.43
N LEU A 189 -1.20 8.53 5.49
CA LEU A 189 -2.37 8.42 4.64
C LEU A 189 -2.86 6.97 4.54
N GLU A 190 -4.17 6.77 4.50
CA GLU A 190 -4.83 5.56 4.06
C GLU A 190 -5.71 5.89 2.83
N ILE A 191 -5.04 6.22 1.73
CA ILE A 191 -5.66 6.85 0.56
C ILE A 191 -6.60 5.95 -0.24
N GLU A 192 -6.57 4.65 0.00
CA GLU A 192 -7.41 3.66 -0.68
C GLU A 192 -8.79 3.49 -0.03
N VAL A 193 -9.07 4.20 1.05
CA VAL A 193 -10.31 4.02 1.81
C VAL A 193 -11.02 5.33 2.11
N MET A 194 -12.30 5.23 2.47
CA MET A 194 -13.11 6.32 3.01
C MET A 194 -13.93 5.81 4.19
N GLY A 195 -13.80 6.47 5.34
CA GLY A 195 -14.53 6.11 6.56
C GLY A 195 -16.04 6.32 6.42
N ILE A 196 -16.82 5.50 7.09
CA ILE A 196 -18.29 5.56 7.03
C ILE A 196 -18.85 6.89 7.57
N HIS A 197 -18.09 7.59 8.42
CA HIS A 197 -18.46 8.90 8.98
C HIS A 197 -17.75 10.07 8.27
N CYS A 198 -17.00 9.80 7.20
CA CYS A 198 -16.39 10.86 6.40
C CYS A 198 -17.46 11.73 5.74
N PRO A 199 -17.41 13.07 5.87
CA PRO A 199 -18.41 13.98 5.28
C PRO A 199 -18.48 13.91 3.75
N MET A 200 -17.51 13.26 3.08
CA MET A 200 -17.50 13.07 1.64
C MET A 200 -18.35 11.88 1.18
N VAL A 201 -18.67 10.91 2.03
CA VAL A 201 -19.38 9.68 1.63
C VAL A 201 -20.69 10.00 0.93
N ASP A 202 -21.47 10.94 1.45
CA ASP A 202 -22.76 11.33 0.87
C ASP A 202 -22.64 12.27 -0.34
N LYS A 203 -21.43 12.76 -0.64
CA LYS A 203 -21.17 13.74 -1.72
C LYS A 203 -20.57 13.10 -2.97
N VAL A 204 -20.08 11.87 -2.87
CA VAL A 204 -19.47 11.16 -3.99
C VAL A 204 -20.40 10.11 -4.56
N ASP A 205 -20.22 9.78 -5.85
CA ASP A 205 -20.99 8.73 -6.48
C ASP A 205 -20.62 7.35 -5.93
N LYS A 206 -21.61 6.46 -5.83
CA LYS A 206 -21.39 5.08 -5.33
C LYS A 206 -20.38 4.28 -6.16
N SER A 207 -20.13 4.65 -7.41
CA SER A 207 -19.10 4.05 -8.26
C SER A 207 -17.67 4.33 -7.78
N TRP A 208 -17.49 5.18 -6.78
CA TRP A 208 -16.20 5.37 -6.14
C TRP A 208 -15.78 4.16 -5.29
N PHE A 209 -16.76 3.37 -4.86
CA PHE A 209 -16.54 2.28 -3.90
C PHE A 209 -16.60 0.91 -4.57
N PHE A 210 -15.82 -0.01 -4.08
CA PHE A 210 -16.01 -1.43 -4.40
C PHE A 210 -17.42 -1.86 -4.10
N GLN A 211 -18.00 -2.70 -4.97
CA GLN A 211 -19.34 -3.22 -4.79
C GLN A 211 -19.37 -4.73 -5.00
N ARG A 212 -20.16 -5.40 -4.16
CA ARG A 212 -20.53 -6.82 -4.31
C ARG A 212 -22.03 -6.97 -4.12
N ASN A 213 -22.69 -7.69 -5.03
CA ASN A 213 -24.14 -7.85 -5.02
C ASN A 213 -24.92 -6.53 -4.93
N GLY A 214 -24.43 -5.50 -5.62
CA GLY A 214 -25.02 -4.18 -5.62
C GLY A 214 -24.86 -3.35 -4.35
N GLN A 215 -24.05 -3.81 -3.39
CA GLN A 215 -23.78 -3.11 -2.14
C GLN A 215 -22.28 -2.73 -2.04
N PRO A 216 -21.97 -1.54 -1.50
CA PRO A 216 -20.60 -1.14 -1.24
C PRO A 216 -19.88 -2.12 -0.29
N VAL A 217 -18.60 -2.34 -0.53
CA VAL A 217 -17.73 -3.14 0.32
C VAL A 217 -17.26 -2.29 1.49
N ILE A 218 -17.59 -2.75 2.70
CA ILE A 218 -17.18 -2.12 3.95
C ILE A 218 -16.39 -3.14 4.78
N ASP A 219 -15.26 -2.71 5.32
CA ASP A 219 -14.50 -3.46 6.30
C ASP A 219 -13.92 -2.48 7.35
N HIS A 220 -13.96 -2.87 8.64
CA HIS A 220 -13.47 -2.03 9.75
C HIS A 220 -13.92 -0.55 9.64
N SER A 221 -15.24 -0.33 9.40
CA SER A 221 -15.86 0.99 9.25
C SER A 221 -15.33 1.85 8.10
N ARG A 222 -14.79 1.24 7.04
CA ARG A 222 -14.28 1.94 5.85
C ARG A 222 -14.80 1.31 4.57
N TYR A 223 -15.12 2.17 3.61
CA TYR A 223 -15.36 1.80 2.22
C TYR A 223 -14.03 1.65 1.50
N GLN A 224 -13.90 0.61 0.67
CA GLN A 224 -12.79 0.49 -0.29
C GLN A 224 -13.04 1.38 -1.50
N LEU A 225 -12.14 2.31 -1.79
CA LEU A 225 -12.16 3.12 -3.00
C LEU A 225 -11.68 2.32 -4.22
N ASP A 226 -12.30 2.55 -5.36
CA ASP A 226 -11.95 1.89 -6.63
C ASP A 226 -11.03 2.78 -7.47
N PHE A 227 -9.75 2.50 -7.50
CA PHE A 227 -8.77 3.27 -8.29
C PHE A 227 -8.90 3.10 -9.81
N ARG A 228 -9.76 2.20 -10.29
CA ARG A 228 -10.15 2.17 -11.71
C ARG A 228 -10.98 3.39 -12.09
N ASN A 229 -11.72 3.97 -11.12
CA ASN A 229 -12.48 5.19 -11.31
C ASN A 229 -11.54 6.41 -11.43
N PRO A 230 -11.58 7.16 -12.55
CA PRO A 230 -10.70 8.32 -12.75
C PRO A 230 -10.95 9.45 -11.74
N GLN A 231 -12.18 9.58 -11.21
CA GLN A 231 -12.50 10.58 -10.19
C GLN A 231 -11.83 10.25 -8.84
N VAL A 232 -11.75 8.97 -8.49
CA VAL A 232 -11.00 8.51 -7.30
C VAL A 232 -9.52 8.85 -7.44
N ARG A 233 -8.90 8.58 -8.60
CA ARG A 233 -7.51 8.96 -8.85
C ARG A 233 -7.27 10.46 -8.83
N ALA A 234 -8.20 11.24 -9.38
CA ALA A 234 -8.12 12.71 -9.33
C ALA A 234 -8.20 13.24 -7.88
N TYR A 235 -9.12 12.72 -7.11
CA TYR A 235 -9.25 13.01 -5.68
C TYR A 235 -7.96 12.65 -4.93
N ALA A 236 -7.46 11.44 -5.05
CA ALA A 236 -6.24 10.97 -4.39
C ALA A 236 -5.02 11.86 -4.76
N SER A 237 -4.92 12.23 -6.04
CA SER A 237 -3.88 13.16 -6.51
C SER A 237 -4.00 14.54 -5.88
N SER A 238 -5.23 15.06 -5.68
CA SER A 238 -5.46 16.35 -5.05
C SER A 238 -5.06 16.33 -3.57
N VAL A 239 -5.30 15.21 -2.87
CA VAL A 239 -4.86 15.02 -1.49
C VAL A 239 -3.33 15.07 -1.41
N VAL A 240 -2.64 14.22 -2.19
CA VAL A 240 -1.17 14.20 -2.19
C VAL A 240 -0.58 15.56 -2.54
N LYS A 241 -1.13 16.23 -3.55
CA LYS A 241 -0.72 17.59 -3.92
C LYS A 241 -0.83 18.57 -2.73
N ARG A 242 -1.96 18.55 -2.02
CA ARG A 242 -2.19 19.41 -0.83
C ARG A 242 -1.16 19.14 0.27
N LEU A 243 -0.88 17.88 0.58
CA LEU A 243 0.12 17.53 1.59
C LEU A 243 1.51 18.07 1.23
N ILE A 244 1.89 17.94 -0.02
CA ILE A 244 3.23 18.34 -0.49
C ILE A 244 3.34 19.86 -0.68
N GLU A 245 2.39 20.48 -1.39
CA GLU A 245 2.49 21.89 -1.79
C GLU A 245 1.97 22.86 -0.74
N GLU A 246 0.86 22.51 -0.04
CA GLU A 246 0.26 23.44 0.93
C GLU A 246 0.78 23.21 2.36
N TYR A 247 0.93 21.92 2.78
CA TYR A 247 1.46 21.61 4.11
C TYR A 247 2.97 21.45 4.09
N GLY A 248 3.56 21.21 2.92
CA GLY A 248 4.99 21.11 2.73
C GLY A 248 5.61 19.84 3.26
N VAL A 249 4.88 18.74 3.19
CA VAL A 249 5.33 17.43 3.61
C VAL A 249 6.40 16.89 2.64
N GLY A 250 7.45 16.30 3.18
CA GLY A 250 8.53 15.67 2.41
C GLY A 250 8.52 14.14 2.49
N TYR A 251 7.66 13.56 3.33
CA TYR A 251 7.49 12.11 3.48
C TYR A 251 6.00 11.77 3.65
N ILE A 252 5.52 10.75 2.96
CA ILE A 252 4.17 10.24 3.11
C ILE A 252 4.24 8.76 3.45
N LYS A 253 3.71 8.39 4.63
CA LYS A 253 3.49 6.99 4.98
C LYS A 253 2.14 6.56 4.42
N MET A 254 2.15 5.76 3.35
CA MET A 254 0.94 5.14 2.81
C MET A 254 0.66 3.83 3.54
N ASP A 255 -0.47 3.76 4.21
CA ASP A 255 -0.91 2.60 4.99
C ASP A 255 -2.18 1.99 4.40
N TYR A 256 -2.52 0.77 4.84
CA TYR A 256 -3.73 0.08 4.43
C TYR A 256 -4.16 -0.92 5.53
N ASN A 257 -5.35 -0.74 6.10
CA ASN A 257 -5.78 -1.45 7.31
C ASN A 257 -7.13 -2.16 7.18
N ILE A 258 -7.61 -2.39 5.95
CA ILE A 258 -8.85 -3.12 5.71
C ILE A 258 -8.63 -4.32 4.79
N ASN A 259 -9.60 -5.22 4.76
CA ASN A 259 -9.63 -6.34 3.84
C ASN A 259 -10.84 -6.25 2.91
N ALA A 260 -10.64 -5.80 1.68
CA ALA A 260 -11.70 -5.74 0.67
C ALA A 260 -12.17 -7.14 0.18
N GLY A 261 -11.59 -8.21 0.69
CA GLY A 261 -11.94 -9.59 0.35
C GLY A 261 -11.56 -9.93 -1.08
N VAL A 262 -12.47 -10.58 -1.79
CA VAL A 262 -12.25 -11.04 -3.18
C VAL A 262 -12.26 -9.93 -4.22
N GLY A 263 -12.66 -8.70 -3.86
CA GLY A 263 -12.64 -7.56 -4.77
C GLY A 263 -14.02 -6.95 -5.06
N THR A 264 -14.23 -6.50 -6.29
CA THR A 264 -15.42 -5.77 -6.71
C THR A 264 -16.00 -6.32 -8.01
N GLN A 265 -17.33 -6.40 -8.07
CA GLN A 265 -18.08 -6.78 -9.28
C GLN A 265 -18.46 -5.56 -10.16
N LEU A 266 -18.19 -4.34 -9.65
CA LEU A 266 -18.52 -3.13 -10.41
C LEU A 266 -17.65 -3.07 -11.68
N HIS A 267 -18.30 -3.01 -12.85
CA HIS A 267 -17.62 -2.94 -14.16
C HIS A 267 -16.55 -4.02 -14.38
N SER A 268 -16.82 -5.25 -13.94
CA SER A 268 -15.93 -6.41 -14.10
C SER A 268 -16.75 -7.66 -14.29
N ASP A 269 -16.22 -8.66 -14.99
CA ASP A 269 -16.87 -9.96 -15.16
C ASP A 269 -16.92 -10.73 -13.83
N THR A 270 -15.88 -10.58 -13.00
CA THR A 270 -15.79 -11.21 -11.69
C THR A 270 -15.17 -10.28 -10.65
N ALA A 271 -15.39 -10.59 -9.37
CA ALA A 271 -14.84 -9.78 -8.29
C ALA A 271 -13.29 -9.79 -8.26
N GLY A 272 -12.67 -10.94 -8.54
CA GLY A 272 -11.23 -11.08 -8.62
C GLY A 272 -10.60 -10.30 -9.77
N GLU A 273 -11.28 -10.21 -10.91
CA GLU A 273 -10.87 -9.35 -12.02
C GLU A 273 -10.89 -7.88 -11.61
N GLY A 274 -11.99 -7.43 -10.99
CA GLY A 274 -12.09 -6.07 -10.49
C GLY A 274 -11.00 -5.71 -9.49
N LEU A 275 -10.58 -6.65 -8.65
CA LEU A 275 -9.46 -6.45 -7.73
C LEU A 275 -8.12 -6.35 -8.46
N LEU A 276 -7.87 -7.22 -9.45
CA LEU A 276 -6.63 -7.18 -10.24
C LEU A 276 -6.49 -5.84 -10.98
N GLU A 277 -7.56 -5.40 -11.63
CA GLU A 277 -7.58 -4.14 -12.36
C GLU A 277 -7.45 -2.92 -11.44
N HIS A 278 -8.09 -2.96 -10.26
CA HIS A 278 -7.91 -1.94 -9.23
C HIS A 278 -6.44 -1.84 -8.78
N THR A 279 -5.81 -2.97 -8.47
CA THR A 279 -4.41 -3.02 -8.04
C THR A 279 -3.47 -2.45 -9.11
N ARG A 280 -3.70 -2.78 -10.37
CA ARG A 280 -2.95 -2.21 -11.51
C ARG A 280 -3.14 -0.70 -11.64
N ALA A 281 -4.39 -0.24 -11.52
CA ALA A 281 -4.71 1.18 -11.58
C ALA A 281 -4.10 1.97 -10.41
N TYR A 282 -4.08 1.38 -9.22
CA TYR A 282 -3.42 1.97 -8.05
C TYR A 282 -1.90 2.11 -8.23
N LEU A 283 -1.23 1.06 -8.70
CA LEU A 283 0.21 1.11 -8.99
C LEU A 283 0.55 2.13 -10.09
N ALA A 284 -0.25 2.18 -11.15
CA ALA A 284 -0.08 3.19 -12.21
C ALA A 284 -0.28 4.62 -11.68
N TRP A 285 -1.25 4.81 -10.77
CA TRP A 285 -1.45 6.09 -10.10
C TRP A 285 -0.26 6.46 -9.19
N LEU A 286 0.31 5.51 -8.46
CA LEU A 286 1.52 5.74 -7.66
C LEU A 286 2.70 6.17 -8.55
N ASP A 287 2.90 5.51 -9.70
CA ASP A 287 3.95 5.89 -10.66
C ASP A 287 3.78 7.32 -11.17
N ASP A 288 2.54 7.73 -11.47
CA ASP A 288 2.21 9.10 -11.87
C ASP A 288 2.48 10.12 -10.74
N VAL A 289 2.10 9.78 -9.49
CA VAL A 289 2.40 10.61 -8.30
C VAL A 289 3.91 10.77 -8.11
N PHE A 290 4.68 9.70 -8.21
CA PHE A 290 6.13 9.78 -8.12
C PHE A 290 6.72 10.65 -9.22
N ALA A 291 6.27 10.50 -10.46
CA ALA A 291 6.76 11.30 -11.58
C ALA A 291 6.47 12.80 -11.42
N ARG A 292 5.30 13.14 -10.85
CA ARG A 292 4.90 14.55 -10.70
C ARG A 292 5.47 15.25 -9.47
N PHE A 293 5.57 14.55 -8.34
CA PHE A 293 5.87 15.19 -7.06
C PHE A 293 7.21 14.83 -6.44
N CYS A 294 7.86 13.73 -6.89
CA CYS A 294 9.08 13.22 -6.26
C CYS A 294 10.34 13.36 -7.13
N VAL A 295 10.24 13.94 -8.34
CA VAL A 295 11.39 14.14 -9.22
C VAL A 295 12.25 15.29 -8.68
N GLY A 296 13.50 15.00 -8.38
CA GLY A 296 14.50 15.98 -7.93
C GLY A 296 14.44 16.33 -6.43
N LYS A 297 13.75 15.53 -5.65
CA LYS A 297 13.75 15.65 -4.18
C LYS A 297 14.47 14.48 -3.52
#